data_1fe6230b4e815cd1c0a80918ce710078
#
_entry.id   1fe6230b4e815cd1c0a80918ce710078
#
_cell.length_a   1.000
_cell.length_b   1.000
_cell.length_c   1.000
_cell.angle_alpha   90.00
_cell.angle_beta   90.00
_cell.angle_gamma   90.00
#
_symmetry.space_group_name_H-M   'P 1'
#
loop_
_entity.id
_entity.type
_entity.pdbx_description
1 polymer ?
#
loop_
_entity_poly.entity_id
_entity_poly.type
_entity_poly.pdbx_seq_one_letter_code
_entity_poly.pdbx_strand_id
1 'polypeptide(L)'
;KIPSAIFTSNSYASDEVFKCWVGDKVDSGSSLIIGQHGGNFGMTPMAIHESHQIKIADKWLSWGWRDLNELKIIPVGNFKSKFEKIKHNSEGDALLVMMTLPKFSYYLYSVPIVLVSFIA
;
A
#
# COMPACT_ATOMS: atom_id res chain seq x y z
N LYS A 1 25.94 1.40 -13.77
CA LYS A 1 24.88 1.18 -14.78
C LYS A 1 23.58 1.77 -14.23
N ILE A 2 22.91 2.63 -14.99
CA ILE A 2 21.64 3.24 -14.62
C ILE A 2 20.53 2.22 -14.94
N PRO A 3 19.67 1.83 -13.98
CA PRO A 3 18.54 0.95 -14.25
C PRO A 3 17.49 1.70 -15.09
N SER A 4 16.78 0.99 -15.95
CA SER A 4 15.67 1.59 -16.72
C SER A 4 14.43 1.85 -15.85
N ALA A 5 14.23 1.03 -14.82
CA ALA A 5 13.14 1.16 -13.87
C ALA A 5 13.56 0.69 -12.47
N ILE A 6 12.97 1.31 -11.46
CA ILE A 6 13.17 0.98 -10.04
C ILE A 6 11.79 0.68 -9.46
N PHE A 7 11.65 -0.46 -8.78
CA PHE A 7 10.41 -0.85 -8.13
C PHE A 7 10.55 -0.88 -6.61
N THR A 8 9.56 -0.34 -5.92
CA THR A 8 9.43 -0.44 -4.46
C THR A 8 7.95 -0.45 -4.06
N SER A 9 7.67 -0.95 -2.85
CA SER A 9 6.34 -0.81 -2.25
C SER A 9 6.35 -0.07 -0.91
N ASN A 10 7.52 0.10 -0.28
CA ASN A 10 7.61 0.72 1.05
C ASN A 10 8.93 1.47 1.35
N SER A 11 10.02 1.21 0.65
CA SER A 11 11.33 1.83 0.95
C SER A 11 11.33 3.37 0.85
N TYR A 12 10.41 3.94 0.06
CA TYR A 12 10.23 5.39 -0.05
C TYR A 12 9.79 6.04 1.29
N ALA A 13 9.25 5.27 2.24
CA ALA A 13 8.66 5.83 3.46
C ALA A 13 9.69 6.21 4.52
N SER A 14 10.67 5.34 4.80
CA SER A 14 11.57 5.48 5.94
C SER A 14 13.05 5.20 5.65
N ASP A 15 13.40 4.80 4.43
CA ASP A 15 14.78 4.54 4.04
C ASP A 15 15.37 5.77 3.33
N GLU A 16 16.08 6.62 4.09
CA GLU A 16 16.64 7.86 3.56
C GLU A 16 17.75 7.60 2.53
N VAL A 17 18.52 6.52 2.68
CA VAL A 17 19.55 6.14 1.72
C VAL A 17 18.92 5.75 0.39
N PHE A 18 17.83 4.96 0.45
CA PHE A 18 17.06 4.61 -0.73
C PHE A 18 16.45 5.85 -1.41
N LYS A 19 15.89 6.78 -0.64
CA LYS A 19 15.31 8.02 -1.20
C LYS A 19 16.34 8.86 -1.95
N CYS A 20 17.51 9.08 -1.35
CA CYS A 20 18.59 9.81 -2.02
C CYS A 20 19.07 9.09 -3.29
N TRP A 21 19.25 7.78 -3.20
CA TRP A 21 19.70 6.97 -4.35
C TRP A 21 18.66 6.96 -5.48
N VAL A 22 17.38 6.77 -5.17
CA VAL A 22 16.34 6.73 -6.20
C VAL A 22 16.16 8.09 -6.86
N GLY A 23 16.25 9.19 -6.09
CA GLY A 23 16.21 10.54 -6.65
C GLY A 23 17.30 10.75 -7.71
N ASP A 24 18.56 10.42 -7.38
CA ASP A 24 19.69 10.49 -8.33
C ASP A 24 19.43 9.64 -9.60
N LYS A 25 18.81 8.47 -9.45
CA LYS A 25 18.53 7.59 -10.60
C LYS A 25 17.37 8.09 -11.45
N VAL A 26 16.33 8.64 -10.83
CA VAL A 26 15.20 9.25 -11.54
C VAL A 26 15.67 10.48 -12.32
N ASP A 27 16.47 11.36 -11.71
CA ASP A 27 17.08 12.50 -12.38
C ASP A 27 17.98 12.08 -13.57
N SER A 28 18.55 10.87 -13.49
CA SER A 28 19.35 10.26 -14.56
C SER A 28 18.53 9.51 -15.62
N GLY A 29 17.18 9.51 -15.52
CA GLY A 29 16.28 8.94 -16.51
C GLY A 29 15.70 7.56 -16.17
N SER A 30 15.85 7.07 -14.93
CA SER A 30 15.15 5.86 -14.46
C SER A 30 13.68 6.18 -14.17
N SER A 31 12.77 5.22 -14.43
CA SER A 31 11.37 5.33 -14.00
C SER A 31 11.18 4.75 -12.60
N LEU A 32 10.50 5.49 -11.72
CA LEU A 32 10.09 5.01 -10.40
C LEU A 32 8.70 4.39 -10.47
N ILE A 33 8.63 3.11 -10.14
CA ILE A 33 7.38 2.35 -10.07
C ILE A 33 7.12 2.00 -8.62
N ILE A 34 5.96 2.39 -8.09
CA ILE A 34 5.56 2.05 -6.72
C ILE A 34 4.36 1.10 -6.75
N GLY A 35 4.48 -0.01 -6.03
CA GLY A 35 3.39 -0.96 -5.87
C GLY A 35 2.61 -0.72 -4.59
N GLN A 36 1.30 -0.86 -4.64
CA GLN A 36 0.44 -0.82 -3.46
C GLN A 36 0.95 -1.82 -2.42
N HIS A 37 1.23 -1.31 -1.21
CA HIS A 37 1.76 -2.13 -0.12
C HIS A 37 0.65 -2.87 0.65
N GLY A 38 -0.43 -2.19 0.93
CA GLY A 38 -1.54 -2.68 1.74
C GLY A 38 -2.17 -1.53 2.54
N GLY A 39 -2.97 -1.87 3.52
CA GLY A 39 -3.69 -0.88 4.32
C GLY A 39 -4.94 -0.36 3.62
N ASN A 40 -5.24 0.91 3.82
CA ASN A 40 -6.52 1.52 3.41
C ASN A 40 -6.47 2.14 2.00
N PHE A 41 -5.49 1.80 1.19
CA PHE A 41 -5.30 2.39 -0.14
C PHE A 41 -6.48 2.09 -1.06
N GLY A 42 -7.01 3.12 -1.70
CA GLY A 42 -8.22 3.06 -2.51
C GLY A 42 -9.53 2.95 -1.73
N MET A 43 -9.49 2.98 -0.39
CA MET A 43 -10.67 2.76 0.45
C MET A 43 -11.05 3.98 1.31
N THR A 44 -10.10 4.87 1.58
CA THR A 44 -10.32 6.04 2.44
C THR A 44 -10.08 7.34 1.70
N PRO A 45 -10.90 8.38 1.95
CA PRO A 45 -10.72 9.69 1.31
C PRO A 45 -9.42 10.39 1.71
N MET A 46 -8.83 10.01 2.84
CA MET A 46 -7.60 10.58 3.36
C MET A 46 -6.57 9.51 3.65
N ALA A 47 -5.82 9.13 2.62
CA ALA A 47 -4.66 8.26 2.73
C ALA A 47 -3.40 9.06 2.36
N ILE A 48 -2.79 9.73 3.35
CA ILE A 48 -1.62 10.61 3.13
C ILE A 48 -0.49 9.87 2.43
N HIS A 49 -0.22 8.63 2.84
CA HIS A 49 0.82 7.80 2.23
C HIS A 49 0.49 7.43 0.77
N GLU A 50 -0.78 7.14 0.46
CA GLU A 50 -1.21 6.86 -0.91
C GLU A 50 -1.00 8.06 -1.82
N SER A 51 -1.49 9.22 -1.40
CA SER A 51 -1.33 10.46 -2.15
C SER A 51 0.14 10.82 -2.39
N HIS A 52 0.99 10.58 -1.40
CA HIS A 52 2.43 10.80 -1.52
C HIS A 52 3.05 9.84 -2.54
N GLN A 53 2.75 8.54 -2.46
CA GLN A 53 3.25 7.53 -3.38
C GLN A 53 2.89 7.83 -4.84
N ILE A 54 1.61 8.16 -5.07
CA ILE A 54 1.12 8.49 -6.42
C ILE A 54 1.84 9.73 -6.98
N LYS A 55 2.08 10.75 -6.13
CA LYS A 55 2.77 11.97 -6.57
C LYS A 55 4.21 11.71 -6.99
N ILE A 56 4.96 10.91 -6.26
CA ILE A 56 6.39 10.69 -6.53
C ILE A 56 6.64 9.60 -7.58
N ALA A 57 5.68 8.71 -7.84
CA ALA A 57 5.82 7.63 -8.82
C ALA A 57 5.58 8.11 -10.24
N ASP A 58 6.30 7.52 -11.21
CA ASP A 58 5.93 7.59 -12.63
C ASP A 58 4.77 6.65 -12.95
N LYS A 59 4.73 5.48 -12.27
CA LYS A 59 3.64 4.51 -12.35
C LYS A 59 3.36 3.96 -10.96
N TRP A 60 2.09 3.88 -10.61
CA TRP A 60 1.64 3.32 -9.35
C TRP A 60 0.77 2.08 -9.59
N LEU A 61 1.16 0.93 -9.04
CA LEU A 61 0.51 -0.35 -9.30
C LEU A 61 -0.50 -0.67 -8.20
N SER A 62 -1.79 -0.63 -8.53
CA SER A 62 -2.88 -0.92 -7.60
C SER A 62 -3.23 -2.41 -7.56
N TRP A 63 -3.91 -2.83 -6.50
CA TRP A 63 -4.44 -4.19 -6.37
C TRP A 63 -5.74 -4.43 -7.15
N GLY A 64 -5.92 -3.76 -8.29
CA GLY A 64 -7.03 -4.00 -9.22
C GLY A 64 -7.99 -2.82 -9.39
N TRP A 65 -7.86 -1.76 -8.61
CA TRP A 65 -8.64 -0.54 -8.78
C TRP A 65 -7.91 0.50 -9.61
N ARG A 66 -8.66 1.42 -10.17
CA ARG A 66 -8.14 2.57 -10.93
C ARG A 66 -8.88 3.84 -10.55
N ASP A 67 -8.23 4.97 -10.77
CA ASP A 67 -8.84 6.28 -10.76
C ASP A 67 -8.80 6.85 -12.18
N LEU A 68 -9.94 7.31 -12.69
CA LEU A 68 -10.04 7.88 -14.05
C LEU A 68 -9.36 9.24 -14.16
N ASN A 69 -9.17 9.92 -13.03
CA ASN A 69 -8.50 11.22 -12.99
C ASN A 69 -6.98 11.13 -12.77
N GLU A 70 -6.46 9.93 -12.45
CA GLU A 70 -5.03 9.70 -12.19
C GLU A 70 -4.51 8.53 -13.02
N LEU A 71 -4.02 8.85 -14.21
CA LEU A 71 -3.56 7.86 -15.19
C LEU A 71 -2.31 7.09 -14.78
N LYS A 72 -1.60 7.54 -13.75
CA LYS A 72 -0.43 6.82 -13.21
C LYS A 72 -0.84 5.53 -12.51
N ILE A 73 -2.11 5.41 -12.07
CA ILE A 73 -2.62 4.24 -11.36
C ILE A 73 -2.93 3.13 -12.36
N ILE A 74 -2.14 2.07 -12.28
CA ILE A 74 -2.26 0.90 -13.17
C ILE A 74 -2.76 -0.29 -12.35
N PRO A 75 -3.94 -0.83 -12.66
CA PRO A 75 -4.47 -2.00 -11.97
C PRO A 75 -3.75 -3.28 -12.41
N VAL A 76 -3.08 -3.95 -11.48
CA VAL A 76 -2.30 -5.17 -11.75
C VAL A 76 -2.71 -6.36 -10.88
N GLY A 77 -3.45 -6.13 -9.79
CA GLY A 77 -3.82 -7.15 -8.83
C GLY A 77 -2.79 -7.33 -7.71
N ASN A 78 -3.05 -8.24 -6.79
CA ASN A 78 -2.19 -8.52 -5.65
C ASN A 78 -1.14 -9.55 -6.02
N PHE A 79 0.15 -9.16 -6.03
CA PHE A 79 1.27 -10.04 -6.36
C PHE A 79 1.50 -11.19 -5.36
N LYS A 80 0.92 -11.10 -4.16
CA LYS A 80 1.01 -12.17 -3.15
C LYS A 80 -0.04 -13.25 -3.31
N SER A 81 -1.13 -12.97 -4.03
CA SER A 81 -2.17 -13.97 -4.26
C SER A 81 -1.71 -14.97 -5.30
N LYS A 82 -1.60 -16.23 -4.91
CA LYS A 82 -1.60 -17.31 -5.89
C LYS A 82 -3.02 -17.39 -6.46
N PHE A 83 -3.12 -17.60 -7.77
CA PHE A 83 -4.41 -17.86 -8.45
C PHE A 83 -4.91 -19.27 -8.11
N GLU A 84 -5.08 -19.56 -6.83
CA GLU A 84 -5.74 -20.79 -6.38
C GLU A 84 -7.24 -20.62 -6.50
N LYS A 85 -7.90 -21.59 -7.12
CA LYS A 85 -9.36 -21.62 -7.15
C LYS A 85 -9.87 -21.77 -5.71
N ILE A 86 -10.50 -20.73 -5.21
CA ILE A 86 -11.17 -20.79 -3.91
C ILE A 86 -12.31 -21.79 -4.04
N LYS A 87 -12.24 -22.89 -3.29
CA LYS A 87 -13.36 -23.81 -3.15
C LYS A 87 -14.35 -23.21 -2.17
N HIS A 88 -15.49 -22.80 -2.68
CA HIS A 88 -16.60 -22.34 -1.84
C HIS A 88 -17.24 -23.56 -1.15
N ASN A 89 -17.40 -23.48 0.16
CA ASN A 89 -18.19 -24.43 0.94
C ASN A 89 -19.48 -23.72 1.39
N SER A 90 -20.62 -24.08 0.79
CA SER A 90 -21.93 -23.48 1.10
C SER A 90 -22.41 -23.79 2.52
N GLU A 91 -21.92 -24.89 3.10
CA GLU A 91 -22.26 -25.35 4.44
C GLU A 91 -21.20 -24.92 5.48
N GLY A 92 -20.24 -24.13 5.09
CA GLY A 92 -19.17 -23.66 5.96
C GLY A 92 -19.60 -22.50 6.84
N ASP A 93 -19.01 -22.43 8.04
CA ASP A 93 -19.20 -21.31 8.97
C ASP A 93 -18.55 -20.02 8.48
N ALA A 94 -19.08 -18.89 8.91
CA ALA A 94 -18.46 -17.59 8.70
C ALA A 94 -17.35 -17.38 9.73
N LEU A 95 -16.12 -17.10 9.25
CA LEU A 95 -14.97 -16.76 10.11
C LEU A 95 -14.74 -15.25 10.13
N LEU A 96 -14.92 -14.64 11.30
CA LEU A 96 -14.53 -13.27 11.55
C LEU A 96 -13.08 -13.22 12.10
N VAL A 97 -12.17 -12.73 11.29
CA VAL A 97 -10.77 -12.53 11.72
C VAL A 97 -10.59 -11.09 12.16
N MET A 98 -10.26 -10.89 13.44
CA MET A 98 -10.00 -9.59 14.01
C MET A 98 -8.53 -9.46 14.41
N MET A 99 -8.01 -8.23 14.39
CA MET A 99 -6.69 -7.93 14.93
C MET A 99 -6.77 -7.78 16.44
N THR A 100 -5.81 -8.37 17.15
CA THR A 100 -5.60 -8.07 18.57
C THR A 100 -5.08 -6.65 18.70
N LEU A 101 -5.80 -5.80 19.42
CA LEU A 101 -5.33 -4.45 19.72
C LEU A 101 -4.25 -4.54 20.80
N PRO A 102 -3.05 -3.97 20.59
CA PRO A 102 -2.04 -3.93 21.61
C PRO A 102 -2.51 -3.04 22.78
N LYS A 103 -2.30 -3.50 24.01
CA LYS A 103 -2.62 -2.72 25.22
C LYS A 103 -1.89 -1.37 25.23
N PHE A 104 -0.69 -1.34 24.64
CA PHE A 104 0.10 -0.13 24.47
C PHE A 104 0.41 0.04 22.98
N SER A 105 0.05 1.18 22.42
CA SER A 105 0.35 1.49 21.03
C SER A 105 1.79 2.00 20.87
N TYR A 106 2.54 1.43 19.94
CA TYR A 106 3.84 1.96 19.53
C TYR A 106 3.71 3.24 18.69
N TYR A 107 2.57 3.40 18.02
CA TYR A 107 2.31 4.54 17.14
C TYR A 107 0.92 5.09 17.43
N LEU A 108 0.81 6.40 17.62
CA LEU A 108 -0.45 7.09 17.93
C LEU A 108 -1.56 6.85 16.89
N TYR A 109 -1.16 6.60 15.64
CA TYR A 109 -2.09 6.35 14.53
C TYR A 109 -2.44 4.87 14.32
N SER A 110 -1.86 3.95 15.07
CA SER A 110 -2.11 2.52 14.92
C SER A 110 -3.26 1.99 15.77
N VAL A 111 -3.82 2.82 16.64
CA VAL A 111 -4.97 2.47 17.48
C VAL A 111 -6.20 3.22 16.98
N PRO A 112 -7.30 2.52 16.65
CA PRO A 112 -8.57 3.17 16.40
C PRO A 112 -9.05 3.89 17.66
N ILE A 113 -9.07 5.21 17.63
CA ILE A 113 -9.46 6.07 18.76
C ILE A 113 -10.90 5.74 19.25
N VAL A 114 -11.72 5.19 18.37
CA VAL A 114 -13.14 4.86 18.63
C VAL A 114 -13.34 3.74 19.65
N LEU A 115 -12.34 2.89 19.90
CA LEU A 115 -12.49 1.76 20.83
C LEU A 115 -12.20 2.09 22.29
N VAL A 116 -11.62 3.25 22.58
CA VAL A 116 -11.36 3.69 23.96
C VAL A 116 -12.64 4.13 24.69
N SER A 117 -13.69 4.51 23.94
CA SER A 117 -14.97 4.94 24.50
C SER A 117 -15.97 3.82 24.79
N PHE A 118 -15.63 2.55 24.49
CA PHE A 118 -16.51 1.40 24.73
C PHE A 118 -16.09 0.52 25.90
N ILE A 119 -15.03 0.88 26.64
CA ILE A 119 -14.54 0.14 27.81
C ILE A 119 -14.57 1.05 29.06
N ALA A 120 -15.56 1.90 29.18
CA ALA A 120 -15.86 2.64 30.40
C ALA A 120 -17.19 2.17 31.00
#